data_9eabd5cab7d435d6aa314a8b1e749fcc
#
_entry.id   9eabd5cab7d435d6aa314a8b1e749fcc
#
_cell.length_a   1.000
_cell.length_b   1.000
_cell.length_c   1.000
_cell.angle_alpha   90.00
_cell.angle_beta   90.00
_cell.angle_gamma   90.00
#
_symmetry.space_group_name_H-M   'P 1'
#
loop_
_entity.id
_entity.type
_entity.pdbx_description
1 polymer ?
#
loop_
_entity_poly.entity_id
_entity_poly.type
_entity_poly.pdbx_seq_one_letter_code
_entity_poly.pdbx_strand_id
1 'polypeptide(L)'
;MIAICSVIFIKDQELAILISLFALSVIPNAINLDWYFQGRENLFPISFGRVLTSVGYLALLVILFSYSFHNLFVPVSFFVGNTLGVLYIWFYFLRNPEKIDFSFSTAGSYGIFTKAFRLSFASVLTQVNVNIPILAISMLMTVTDVGVFSAASKLVFFLLIAD
;
A
#
# COMPACT_ATOMS: atom_id res chain seq x y z
N MET A 1 2.48 -14.49 -7.68
CA MET A 1 2.57 -15.65 -6.77
C MET A 1 1.46 -15.67 -5.72
N ILE A 2 1.22 -14.57 -4.99
CA ILE A 2 0.14 -14.49 -3.97
C ILE A 2 -1.25 -14.71 -4.59
N ALA A 3 -1.56 -14.08 -5.73
CA ALA A 3 -2.84 -14.25 -6.42
C ALA A 3 -3.08 -15.69 -6.94
N ILE A 4 -2.02 -16.39 -7.32
CA ILE A 4 -2.12 -17.79 -7.78
C ILE A 4 -2.33 -18.73 -6.58
N CYS A 5 -1.65 -18.49 -5.46
CA CYS A 5 -1.85 -19.25 -4.23
C CYS A 5 -3.25 -19.07 -3.65
N SER A 6 -3.83 -17.85 -3.72
CA SER A 6 -5.16 -17.60 -3.19
C SER A 6 -6.25 -18.36 -3.96
N VAL A 7 -6.11 -18.48 -5.27
CA VAL A 7 -7.07 -19.24 -6.11
C VAL A 7 -7.01 -20.76 -5.82
N ILE A 8 -5.85 -21.28 -5.45
CA ILE A 8 -5.67 -22.73 -5.23
C ILE A 8 -6.12 -23.17 -3.82
N PHE A 9 -5.94 -22.31 -2.81
CA PHE A 9 -6.17 -22.67 -1.40
C PHE A 9 -7.51 -22.20 -0.84
N ILE A 10 -8.19 -21.24 -1.48
CA ILE A 10 -9.43 -20.66 -0.95
C ILE A 10 -10.62 -21.27 -1.68
N LYS A 11 -11.47 -21.99 -0.92
CA LYS A 11 -12.64 -22.68 -1.40
C LYS A 11 -13.76 -21.76 -1.90
N ASP A 12 -13.75 -20.48 -1.44
CA ASP A 12 -14.73 -19.45 -1.82
C ASP A 12 -14.20 -18.62 -2.99
N GLN A 13 -14.80 -18.79 -4.14
CA GLN A 13 -14.40 -18.09 -5.38
C GLN A 13 -14.46 -16.56 -5.24
N GLU A 14 -15.44 -16.01 -4.53
CA GLU A 14 -15.56 -14.57 -4.30
C GLU A 14 -14.36 -14.01 -3.52
N LEU A 15 -13.94 -14.71 -2.46
CA LEU A 15 -12.80 -14.32 -1.64
C LEU A 15 -11.48 -14.39 -2.43
N ALA A 16 -11.31 -15.41 -3.27
CA ALA A 16 -10.15 -15.54 -4.13
C ALA A 16 -10.04 -14.40 -5.16
N ILE A 17 -11.16 -13.98 -5.73
CA ILE A 17 -11.24 -12.85 -6.66
C ILE A 17 -10.88 -11.54 -5.93
N LEU A 18 -11.44 -11.30 -4.74
CA LEU A 18 -11.15 -10.12 -3.94
C LEU A 18 -9.65 -10.00 -3.61
N ILE A 19 -9.03 -11.07 -3.14
CA ILE A 19 -7.60 -11.09 -2.82
C ILE A 19 -6.76 -10.87 -4.08
N SER A 20 -7.14 -11.46 -5.21
CA SER A 20 -6.43 -11.29 -6.48
C SER A 20 -6.48 -9.84 -6.97
N LEU A 21 -7.63 -9.17 -6.83
CA LEU A 21 -7.79 -7.76 -7.17
C LEU A 21 -6.98 -6.84 -6.23
N PHE A 22 -6.95 -7.13 -4.93
CA PHE A 22 -6.08 -6.40 -4.01
C PHE A 22 -4.59 -6.62 -4.34
N ALA A 23 -4.21 -7.83 -4.72
CA ALA A 23 -2.83 -8.12 -5.13
C ALA A 23 -2.40 -7.33 -6.38
N LEU A 24 -3.34 -6.94 -7.25
CA LEU A 24 -3.06 -6.11 -8.42
C LEU A 24 -2.49 -4.73 -8.03
N SER A 25 -2.87 -4.20 -6.85
CA SER A 25 -2.34 -2.93 -6.33
C SER A 25 -0.85 -2.96 -6.00
N VAL A 26 -0.24 -4.13 -5.95
CA VAL A 26 1.22 -4.27 -5.80
C VAL A 26 1.95 -3.70 -7.01
N ILE A 27 1.36 -3.73 -8.20
CA ILE A 27 1.98 -3.21 -9.43
C ILE A 27 2.27 -1.70 -9.33
N PRO A 28 1.27 -0.81 -9.08
CA PRO A 28 1.56 0.61 -8.92
C PRO A 28 2.51 0.89 -7.75
N ASN A 29 2.40 0.15 -6.64
CA ASN A 29 3.32 0.31 -5.51
C ASN A 29 4.77 -0.08 -5.85
N ALA A 30 4.98 -1.07 -6.71
CA ALA A 30 6.33 -1.50 -7.11
C ALA A 30 7.06 -0.45 -7.96
N ILE A 31 6.33 0.37 -8.72
CA ILE A 31 6.89 1.43 -9.57
C ILE A 31 6.85 2.81 -8.88
N ASN A 32 6.46 2.87 -7.61
CA ASN A 32 6.39 4.12 -6.86
C ASN A 32 7.80 4.70 -6.59
N LEU A 33 7.93 6.01 -6.73
CA LEU A 33 9.18 6.75 -6.54
C LEU A 33 9.30 7.41 -5.16
N ASP A 34 8.54 6.98 -4.17
CA ASP A 34 8.61 7.52 -2.80
C ASP A 34 10.05 7.50 -2.25
N TRP A 35 10.78 6.41 -2.47
CA TRP A 35 12.18 6.25 -2.04
C TRP A 35 13.11 7.33 -2.61
N TYR A 36 12.87 7.78 -3.84
CA TYR A 36 13.67 8.82 -4.49
C TYR A 36 13.48 10.16 -3.81
N PHE A 37 12.23 10.57 -3.57
CA PHE A 37 11.92 11.83 -2.91
C PHE A 37 12.27 11.81 -1.42
N GLN A 38 12.16 10.66 -0.74
CA GLN A 38 12.63 10.48 0.64
C GLN A 38 14.15 10.68 0.75
N GLY A 39 14.92 10.10 -0.18
CA GLY A 39 16.37 10.27 -0.20
C GLY A 39 16.83 11.72 -0.46
N ARG A 40 15.94 12.56 -1.00
CA ARG A 40 16.17 13.99 -1.23
C ARG A 40 15.56 14.91 -0.18
N GLU A 41 14.97 14.34 0.86
CA GLU A 41 14.25 15.09 1.92
C GLU A 41 13.10 15.96 1.38
N ASN A 42 12.64 15.71 0.13
CA ASN A 42 11.51 16.42 -0.48
C ASN A 42 10.23 15.62 -0.27
N LEU A 43 9.58 15.84 0.87
CA LEU A 43 8.40 15.06 1.27
C LEU A 43 7.10 15.58 0.63
N PHE A 44 7.10 16.76 0.02
CA PHE A 44 5.88 17.35 -0.52
C PHE A 44 5.20 16.49 -1.61
N PRO A 45 5.91 15.98 -2.65
CA PRO A 45 5.28 15.16 -3.68
C PRO A 45 4.71 13.86 -3.11
N ILE A 46 5.38 13.27 -2.12
CA ILE A 46 4.94 12.03 -1.46
C ILE A 46 3.64 12.28 -0.70
N SER A 47 3.61 13.33 0.12
CA SER A 47 2.45 13.68 0.93
C SER A 47 1.24 13.98 0.06
N PHE A 48 1.42 14.79 -0.98
CA PHE A 48 0.33 15.11 -1.91
C PHE A 48 -0.13 13.87 -2.70
N GLY A 49 0.79 13.03 -3.15
CA GLY A 49 0.47 11.75 -3.80
C GLY A 49 -0.38 10.84 -2.92
N ARG A 50 -0.07 10.74 -1.62
CA ARG A 50 -0.84 9.96 -0.65
C ARG A 50 -2.24 10.54 -0.40
N VAL A 51 -2.35 11.87 -0.31
CA VAL A 51 -3.67 12.52 -0.23
C VAL A 51 -4.49 12.23 -1.47
N LEU A 52 -3.90 12.33 -2.66
CA LEU A 52 -4.58 12.04 -3.92
C LEU A 52 -5.03 10.57 -4.01
N THR A 53 -4.19 9.64 -3.55
CA THR A 53 -4.56 8.21 -3.41
C THR A 53 -5.78 8.04 -2.53
N SER A 54 -5.79 8.66 -1.34
CA SER A 54 -6.87 8.51 -0.37
C SER A 54 -8.17 9.15 -0.83
N VAL A 55 -8.09 10.36 -1.37
CA VAL A 55 -9.26 11.09 -1.91
C VAL A 55 -9.81 10.37 -3.14
N GLY A 56 -8.93 9.93 -4.04
CA GLY A 56 -9.33 9.17 -5.23
C GLY A 56 -10.02 7.85 -4.88
N TYR A 57 -9.48 7.12 -3.91
CA TYR A 57 -10.09 5.90 -3.39
C TYR A 57 -11.48 6.16 -2.80
N LEU A 58 -11.61 7.17 -1.91
CA LEU A 58 -12.88 7.52 -1.28
C LEU A 58 -13.92 7.98 -2.31
N ALA A 59 -13.53 8.86 -3.21
CA ALA A 59 -14.43 9.38 -4.24
C ALA A 59 -14.99 8.26 -5.13
N LEU A 60 -14.12 7.38 -5.61
CA LEU A 60 -14.53 6.23 -6.42
C LEU A 60 -15.40 5.27 -5.63
N LEU A 61 -15.07 5.01 -4.38
CA LEU A 61 -15.83 4.13 -3.53
C LEU A 61 -17.26 4.67 -3.34
N VAL A 62 -17.42 5.95 -3.00
CA VAL A 62 -18.73 6.60 -2.85
C VAL A 62 -19.52 6.56 -4.17
N ILE A 63 -18.89 6.86 -5.30
CA ILE A 63 -19.54 6.83 -6.61
C ILE A 63 -20.04 5.41 -6.94
N LEU A 64 -19.17 4.41 -6.81
CA LEU A 64 -19.52 3.03 -7.17
C LEU A 64 -20.57 2.43 -6.25
N PHE A 65 -20.53 2.71 -4.95
CA PHE A 65 -21.58 2.26 -4.02
C PHE A 65 -22.93 2.95 -4.25
N SER A 66 -22.95 4.15 -4.85
CA SER A 66 -24.21 4.81 -5.21
C SER A 66 -24.95 4.11 -6.36
N TYR A 67 -24.23 3.34 -7.20
CA TYR A 67 -24.83 2.61 -8.32
C TYR A 67 -25.26 1.18 -7.97
N SER A 68 -24.45 0.46 -7.18
CA SER A 68 -24.78 -0.88 -6.73
C SER A 68 -23.86 -1.34 -5.59
N PHE A 69 -24.42 -2.11 -4.65
CA PHE A 69 -23.66 -2.71 -3.57
C PHE A 69 -22.95 -3.99 -4.05
N HIS A 70 -21.69 -3.86 -4.47
CA HIS A 70 -20.88 -5.02 -4.83
C HIS A 70 -19.51 -4.97 -4.14
N ASN A 71 -19.14 -6.03 -3.44
CA ASN A 71 -17.90 -6.11 -2.68
C ASN A 71 -16.63 -5.92 -3.54
N LEU A 72 -16.73 -6.21 -4.84
CA LEU A 72 -15.63 -6.05 -5.81
C LEU A 72 -15.22 -4.58 -6.05
N PHE A 73 -16.08 -3.62 -5.72
CA PHE A 73 -15.77 -2.20 -5.92
C PHE A 73 -14.69 -1.69 -4.97
N VAL A 74 -14.54 -2.30 -3.79
CA VAL A 74 -13.54 -1.91 -2.80
C VAL A 74 -12.11 -2.09 -3.34
N PRO A 75 -11.69 -3.29 -3.81
CA PRO A 75 -10.35 -3.46 -4.35
C PRO A 75 -10.12 -2.69 -5.66
N VAL A 76 -11.14 -2.54 -6.50
CA VAL A 76 -11.02 -1.75 -7.74
C VAL A 76 -10.78 -0.28 -7.42
N SER A 77 -11.56 0.31 -6.52
CA SER A 77 -11.37 1.70 -6.09
C SER A 77 -10.00 1.90 -5.46
N PHE A 78 -9.51 0.93 -4.68
CA PHE A 78 -8.20 0.97 -4.06
C PHE A 78 -7.08 0.92 -5.11
N PHE A 79 -7.19 0.06 -6.11
CA PHE A 79 -6.23 -0.03 -7.21
C PHE A 79 -6.16 1.28 -8.00
N VAL A 80 -7.31 1.84 -8.37
CA VAL A 80 -7.37 3.09 -9.14
C VAL A 80 -6.83 4.26 -8.31
N GLY A 81 -7.22 4.38 -7.04
CA GLY A 81 -6.70 5.41 -6.13
C GLY A 81 -5.18 5.35 -6.00
N ASN A 82 -4.61 4.16 -5.81
CA ASN A 82 -3.16 3.95 -5.78
C ASN A 82 -2.49 4.35 -7.09
N THR A 83 -3.08 3.97 -8.22
CA THR A 83 -2.54 4.31 -9.54
C THR A 83 -2.51 5.83 -9.75
N LEU A 84 -3.55 6.55 -9.35
CA LEU A 84 -3.60 8.02 -9.43
C LEU A 84 -2.48 8.69 -8.61
N GLY A 85 -2.25 8.21 -7.38
CA GLY A 85 -1.15 8.73 -6.55
C GLY A 85 0.22 8.49 -7.17
N VAL A 86 0.48 7.29 -7.68
CA VAL A 86 1.74 6.94 -8.35
C VAL A 86 1.93 7.74 -9.64
N LEU A 87 0.89 7.89 -10.46
CA LEU A 87 0.95 8.70 -11.67
C LEU A 87 1.27 10.17 -11.38
N TYR A 88 0.72 10.72 -10.30
CA TYR A 88 1.06 12.08 -9.86
C TYR A 88 2.55 12.20 -9.51
N ILE A 89 3.11 11.25 -8.75
CA ILE A 89 4.52 11.24 -8.36
C ILE A 89 5.43 11.15 -9.59
N TRP A 90 5.08 10.29 -10.57
CA TRP A 90 5.78 10.20 -11.85
C TRP A 90 5.67 11.49 -12.66
N PHE A 91 4.49 12.09 -12.73
CA PHE A 91 4.31 13.37 -13.42
C PHE A 91 5.16 14.48 -12.80
N TYR A 92 5.19 14.55 -11.47
CA TYR A 92 6.02 15.51 -10.75
C TYR A 92 7.52 15.28 -11.01
N PHE A 93 7.95 14.04 -11.03
CA PHE A 93 9.31 13.64 -11.34
C PHE A 93 9.72 14.06 -12.77
N LEU A 94 8.88 13.78 -13.76
CA LEU A 94 9.15 14.13 -15.16
C LEU A 94 9.15 15.65 -15.41
N ARG A 95 8.36 16.39 -14.66
CA ARG A 95 8.30 17.85 -14.80
C ARG A 95 9.50 18.56 -14.17
N ASN A 96 10.15 17.94 -13.22
CA ASN A 96 11.35 18.45 -12.55
C ASN A 96 12.51 17.48 -12.77
N PRO A 97 12.99 17.30 -14.02
CA PRO A 97 14.08 16.37 -14.32
C PRO A 97 15.37 16.95 -13.78
N GLU A 98 15.76 16.58 -12.58
CA GLU A 98 17.13 16.79 -12.17
C GLU A 98 18.01 15.77 -12.86
N LYS A 99 19.24 16.18 -13.21
CA LYS A 99 20.21 15.31 -13.87
C LYS A 99 20.50 14.10 -12.99
N ILE A 100 19.88 12.97 -13.34
CA ILE A 100 20.18 11.70 -12.70
C ILE A 100 21.33 11.09 -13.48
N ASP A 101 22.53 11.09 -12.89
CA ASP A 101 23.62 10.31 -13.40
C ASP A 101 23.35 8.82 -13.12
N PHE A 102 22.89 8.13 -14.14
CA PHE A 102 22.77 6.67 -14.12
C PHE A 102 24.16 6.03 -14.32
N SER A 103 25.05 6.20 -13.36
CA SER A 103 26.31 5.46 -13.36
C SER A 103 26.12 4.14 -12.61
N PHE A 104 26.03 3.04 -13.34
CA PHE A 104 26.04 1.70 -12.75
C PHE A 104 27.46 1.32 -12.35
N SER A 105 27.81 1.56 -11.09
CA SER A 105 29.05 1.01 -10.51
C SER A 105 28.75 -0.32 -9.83
N THR A 106 29.24 -1.41 -10.40
CA THR A 106 29.12 -2.75 -9.83
C THR A 106 29.93 -2.92 -8.54
N ALA A 107 30.97 -2.15 -8.34
CA ALA A 107 31.90 -2.27 -7.20
C ALA A 107 31.28 -1.94 -5.82
N GLY A 108 30.21 -1.14 -5.79
CA GLY A 108 29.50 -0.78 -4.55
C GLY A 108 28.17 -1.54 -4.31
N SER A 109 27.69 -2.24 -5.32
CA SER A 109 26.34 -2.81 -5.33
C SER A 109 26.07 -3.83 -4.23
N TYR A 110 27.07 -4.65 -3.87
CA TYR A 110 26.91 -5.65 -2.82
C TYR A 110 26.70 -5.03 -1.43
N GLY A 111 27.44 -3.97 -1.12
CA GLY A 111 27.27 -3.26 0.16
C GLY A 111 25.92 -2.54 0.27
N ILE A 112 25.42 -1.99 -0.83
CA ILE A 112 24.10 -1.36 -0.90
C ILE A 112 23.01 -2.42 -0.75
N PHE A 113 23.13 -3.55 -1.44
CA PHE A 113 22.19 -4.66 -1.36
C PHE A 113 22.06 -5.21 0.07
N THR A 114 23.19 -5.42 0.76
CA THR A 114 23.17 -5.93 2.13
C THR A 114 22.51 -4.95 3.10
N LYS A 115 22.75 -3.64 2.95
CA LYS A 115 22.10 -2.60 3.75
C LYS A 115 20.59 -2.54 3.46
N ALA A 116 20.22 -2.53 2.18
CA ALA A 116 18.82 -2.53 1.75
C ALA A 116 18.07 -3.77 2.26
N PHE A 117 18.68 -4.95 2.21
CA PHE A 117 18.10 -6.18 2.72
C PHE A 117 17.82 -6.12 4.24
N ARG A 118 18.78 -5.62 5.02
CA ARG A 118 18.60 -5.43 6.47
C ARG A 118 17.44 -4.46 6.78
N LEU A 119 17.36 -3.34 6.07
CA LEU A 119 16.29 -2.37 6.24
C LEU A 119 14.93 -2.96 5.85
N SER A 120 14.86 -3.68 4.73
CA SER A 120 13.63 -4.35 4.28
C SER A 120 13.18 -5.41 5.28
N PHE A 121 14.11 -6.19 5.83
CA PHE A 121 13.80 -7.19 6.84
C PHE A 121 13.27 -6.55 8.13
N ALA A 122 13.91 -5.47 8.60
CA ALA A 122 13.41 -4.72 9.75
C ALA A 122 12.00 -4.15 9.51
N SER A 123 11.73 -3.63 8.32
CA SER A 123 10.40 -3.14 7.94
C SER A 123 9.35 -4.26 7.94
N VAL A 124 9.69 -5.45 7.44
CA VAL A 124 8.79 -6.62 7.50
C VAL A 124 8.49 -7.02 8.93
N LEU A 125 9.50 -7.09 9.80
CA LEU A 125 9.31 -7.40 11.23
C LEU A 125 8.41 -6.37 11.91
N THR A 126 8.58 -5.09 11.62
CA THR A 126 7.71 -4.02 12.14
C THR A 126 6.28 -4.21 11.69
N GLN A 127 6.05 -4.51 10.40
CA GLN A 127 4.71 -4.77 9.87
C GLN A 127 4.06 -6.01 10.49
N VAL A 128 4.81 -7.07 10.69
CA VAL A 128 4.34 -8.27 11.40
C VAL A 128 3.92 -7.89 12.82
N ASN A 129 4.77 -7.17 13.56
CA ASN A 129 4.48 -6.78 14.95
C ASN A 129 3.20 -5.92 15.06
N VAL A 130 3.01 -4.95 14.15
CA VAL A 130 1.81 -4.11 14.13
C VAL A 130 0.54 -4.92 13.81
N ASN A 131 0.64 -5.98 13.02
CA ASN A 131 -0.50 -6.78 12.62
C ASN A 131 -0.78 -8.00 13.53
N ILE A 132 0.16 -8.38 14.42
CA ILE A 132 -0.04 -9.48 15.39
C ILE A 132 -1.33 -9.34 16.21
N PRO A 133 -1.67 -8.17 16.78
CA PRO A 133 -2.90 -8.03 17.56
C PRO A 133 -4.17 -8.34 16.76
N ILE A 134 -4.22 -7.87 15.51
CA ILE A 134 -5.36 -8.14 14.63
C ILE A 134 -5.46 -9.64 14.30
N LEU A 135 -4.33 -10.28 14.03
CA LEU A 135 -4.28 -11.72 13.77
C LEU A 135 -4.70 -12.54 15.00
N ALA A 136 -4.24 -12.17 16.18
CA ALA A 136 -4.62 -12.84 17.43
C ALA A 136 -6.13 -12.71 17.69
N ILE A 137 -6.70 -11.53 17.51
CA ILE A 137 -8.13 -11.29 17.70
C ILE A 137 -8.95 -12.06 16.64
N SER A 138 -8.48 -12.13 15.40
CA SER A 138 -9.16 -12.86 14.32
C SER A 138 -9.25 -14.37 14.55
N MET A 139 -8.32 -14.93 15.34
CA MET A 139 -8.34 -16.35 15.71
C MET A 139 -9.24 -16.66 16.92
N LEU A 140 -9.51 -15.68 17.78
CA LEU A 140 -10.19 -15.88 19.06
C LEU A 140 -11.60 -15.29 19.10
N MET A 141 -11.92 -14.35 18.21
CA MET A 141 -13.16 -13.57 18.28
C MET A 141 -13.91 -13.58 16.93
N THR A 142 -15.09 -12.97 16.92
CA THR A 142 -15.93 -12.89 15.72
C THR A 142 -15.43 -11.84 14.72
N VAL A 143 -15.86 -11.95 13.46
CA VAL A 143 -15.51 -10.98 12.40
C VAL A 143 -15.94 -9.56 12.77
N THR A 144 -17.06 -9.41 13.49
CA THR A 144 -17.54 -8.11 13.97
C THR A 144 -16.56 -7.48 14.98
N ASP A 145 -16.05 -8.27 15.91
CA ASP A 145 -15.09 -7.79 16.92
C ASP A 145 -13.78 -7.35 16.29
N VAL A 146 -13.31 -8.10 15.29
CA VAL A 146 -12.11 -7.74 14.50
C VAL A 146 -12.33 -6.40 13.77
N GLY A 147 -13.52 -6.19 13.23
CA GLY A 147 -13.91 -4.93 12.58
C GLY A 147 -13.87 -3.75 13.54
N VAL A 148 -14.46 -3.88 14.71
CA VAL A 148 -14.49 -2.84 15.75
C VAL A 148 -13.08 -2.54 16.25
N PHE A 149 -12.26 -3.57 16.53
CA PHE A 149 -10.87 -3.41 16.95
C PHE A 149 -10.03 -2.68 15.89
N SER A 150 -10.17 -3.06 14.63
CA SER A 150 -9.45 -2.42 13.53
C SER A 150 -9.81 -0.95 13.37
N ALA A 151 -11.10 -0.60 13.53
CA ALA A 151 -11.55 0.78 13.49
C ALA A 151 -11.00 1.59 14.68
N ALA A 152 -11.09 1.04 15.90
CA ALA A 152 -10.55 1.68 17.09
C ALA A 152 -9.03 1.88 17.00
N SER A 153 -8.29 0.89 16.54
CA SER A 153 -6.83 1.00 16.34
C SER A 153 -6.45 2.11 15.38
N LYS A 154 -7.18 2.27 14.29
CA LYS A 154 -6.93 3.36 13.33
C LYS A 154 -7.18 4.74 13.93
N LEU A 155 -8.20 4.90 14.79
CA LEU A 155 -8.45 6.14 15.50
C LEU A 155 -7.34 6.47 16.50
N VAL A 156 -6.84 5.48 17.24
CA VAL A 156 -5.72 5.65 18.16
C VAL A 156 -4.45 6.06 17.40
N PHE A 157 -4.14 5.40 16.27
CA PHE A 157 -2.99 5.80 15.44
C PHE A 157 -3.14 7.22 14.88
N PHE A 158 -4.33 7.62 14.48
CA PHE A 158 -4.58 8.99 14.02
C PHE A 158 -4.31 10.02 15.12
N LEU A 159 -4.75 9.75 16.36
CA LEU A 159 -4.50 10.63 17.51
C LEU A 159 -3.02 10.71 17.87
N LEU A 160 -2.29 9.59 17.77
CA LEU A 160 -0.84 9.55 18.04
C LEU A 160 0.01 10.33 17.03
N ILE A 161 -0.48 10.51 15.81
CA ILE A 161 0.23 11.29 14.78
C ILE A 161 -0.03 12.81 14.95
N ALA A 162 -1.12 13.16 15.64
CA ALA A 162 -1.50 14.56 15.86
C ALA A 162 -0.77 15.23 17.04
N ASP A 163 -0.05 14.46 17.86
CA ASP A 163 0.75 14.91 19.01
C ASP A 163 2.22 15.07 18.61
#